data_35f92d416aba21bbbe85d313468a010c
#
_entry.id   35f92d416aba21bbbe85d313468a010c
#
_cell.length_a   1.000
_cell.length_b   1.000
_cell.length_c   1.000
_cell.angle_alpha   90.00
_cell.angle_beta   90.00
_cell.angle_gamma   90.00
#
_symmetry.space_group_name_H-M   'P 1'
#
loop_
_entity.id
_entity.type
_entity.pdbx_description
1 polymer ?
#
loop_
_entity_poly.entity_id
_entity_poly.type
_entity_poly.pdbx_seq_one_letter_code
_entity_poly.pdbx_strand_id
1 'polypeptide(L)'
;MNILVINCGSSSLKYQLIDSNSEEVLAKGLCERIGAKGSVLTHKTAEGKKAVVEEPMPNHTEAVHLVIAALTDAEYGCVRSLDEIGAVGHRIVHGGEKFSKAAIITEETIKAIEACSDLAPLHNPANLIGIEACKEVMKDIPMVAVFDTAFHQTMPEKAYMYGLPYEYYEKYKIRRYGFHGTSHQFVSEHAAEMLGKDIKDLKIIVCHLGNGASVTAVQNGVSVDTSMGLTPLEGLLMGTRCGDIDPAVVEFICKKEHKTVEETLNVMNKQSGMLGLTGISSDARDVEAAVLEGNERAILTVNTFAYRVAKYIGAYTAAMNGVDAICFTAGLGENHRLLRQRVASYLGYLEAELDDVRNDVAGEDAIISTDTSKVALLVVPTNEELAIARETKKLVGE
;
A
#
# COMPACT_ATOMS: atom_id res chain seq x y z
N MET A 1 1.30 21.70 -13.72
CA MET A 1 0.53 20.69 -14.46
C MET A 1 -0.30 19.90 -13.46
N ASN A 2 -1.61 19.79 -13.70
CA ASN A 2 -2.47 18.98 -12.82
C ASN A 2 -2.40 17.51 -13.25
N ILE A 3 -2.20 16.63 -12.30
CA ILE A 3 -2.12 15.19 -12.52
C ILE A 3 -3.29 14.52 -11.79
N LEU A 4 -4.09 13.77 -12.53
CA LEU A 4 -5.16 12.96 -11.98
C LEU A 4 -4.59 11.58 -11.60
N VAL A 5 -4.53 11.30 -10.32
CA VAL A 5 -4.11 9.98 -9.80
C VAL A 5 -5.33 9.12 -9.59
N ILE A 6 -5.29 7.90 -10.13
CA ILE A 6 -6.41 6.94 -10.10
C ILE A 6 -5.96 5.61 -9.51
N ASN A 7 -6.77 5.10 -8.59
CA ASN A 7 -6.64 3.75 -8.03
C ASN A 7 -7.99 3.02 -8.20
N CYS A 8 -8.05 2.10 -9.16
CA CYS A 8 -9.25 1.31 -9.46
C CYS A 8 -9.23 -0.04 -8.75
N GLY A 9 -10.27 -0.28 -7.94
CA GLY A 9 -10.65 -1.60 -7.45
C GLY A 9 -11.78 -2.21 -8.28
N SER A 10 -12.18 -3.45 -7.97
CA SER A 10 -13.23 -4.16 -8.71
C SER A 10 -14.62 -3.47 -8.68
N SER A 11 -14.91 -2.73 -7.62
CA SER A 11 -16.19 -2.03 -7.42
C SER A 11 -16.02 -0.62 -6.88
N SER A 12 -14.83 -0.05 -6.97
CA SER A 12 -14.52 1.29 -6.47
C SER A 12 -13.45 1.97 -7.32
N LEU A 13 -13.45 3.30 -7.31
CA LEU A 13 -12.45 4.14 -7.93
C LEU A 13 -12.12 5.29 -6.97
N LYS A 14 -10.90 5.32 -6.45
CA LYS A 14 -10.37 6.43 -5.65
C LYS A 14 -9.53 7.33 -6.55
N TYR A 15 -9.66 8.64 -6.38
CA TYR A 15 -8.86 9.59 -7.15
C TYR A 15 -8.40 10.78 -6.33
N GLN A 16 -7.32 11.41 -6.79
CA GLN A 16 -6.87 12.73 -6.37
C GLN A 16 -6.40 13.52 -7.59
N LEU A 17 -6.76 14.80 -7.67
CA LEU A 17 -6.16 15.75 -8.61
C LEU A 17 -5.12 16.57 -7.86
N ILE A 18 -3.87 16.51 -8.32
CA ILE A 18 -2.71 17.11 -7.66
C ILE A 18 -2.05 18.10 -8.62
N ASP A 19 -1.78 19.32 -8.15
CA ASP A 19 -0.87 20.22 -8.88
C ASP A 19 0.57 19.73 -8.65
N SER A 20 1.20 19.27 -9.72
CA SER A 20 2.54 18.69 -9.69
C SER A 20 3.67 19.70 -9.44
N ASN A 21 3.39 21.01 -9.38
CA ASN A 21 4.39 22.03 -9.08
C ASN A 21 4.36 22.42 -7.59
N SER A 22 3.17 22.66 -7.03
CA SER A 22 2.98 22.95 -5.61
C SER A 22 2.83 21.70 -4.76
N GLU A 23 2.56 20.53 -5.39
CA GLU A 23 2.22 19.26 -4.74
C GLU A 23 0.92 19.31 -3.90
N GLU A 24 0.11 20.33 -4.10
CA GLU A 24 -1.17 20.48 -3.42
C GLU A 24 -2.25 19.60 -4.04
N VAL A 25 -3.05 18.98 -3.18
CA VAL A 25 -4.23 18.21 -3.58
C VAL A 25 -5.36 19.19 -3.89
N LEU A 26 -5.71 19.38 -5.15
CA LEU A 26 -6.79 20.27 -5.59
C LEU A 26 -8.17 19.68 -5.30
N ALA A 27 -8.33 18.37 -5.52
CA ALA A 27 -9.54 17.63 -5.19
C ALA A 27 -9.23 16.15 -4.94
N LYS A 28 -10.11 15.48 -4.19
CA LYS A 28 -10.10 14.04 -3.99
C LYS A 28 -11.51 13.47 -3.91
N GLY A 29 -11.65 12.19 -4.23
CA GLY A 29 -12.94 11.53 -4.11
C GLY A 29 -12.86 10.03 -4.25
N LEU A 30 -14.03 9.42 -4.06
CA LEU A 30 -14.23 7.99 -4.07
C LEU A 30 -15.58 7.66 -4.72
N CYS A 31 -15.54 6.86 -5.77
CA CYS A 31 -16.71 6.17 -6.31
C CYS A 31 -16.81 4.80 -5.65
N GLU A 32 -17.99 4.49 -5.13
CA GLU A 32 -18.27 3.22 -4.45
C GLU A 32 -19.42 2.48 -5.11
N ARG A 33 -19.42 1.16 -4.96
CA ARG A 33 -20.48 0.27 -5.48
C ARG A 33 -20.67 0.39 -7.01
N ILE A 34 -19.56 0.54 -7.74
CA ILE A 34 -19.55 0.48 -9.21
C ILE A 34 -20.05 -0.90 -9.65
N GLY A 35 -20.98 -0.95 -10.59
CA GLY A 35 -21.62 -2.17 -11.06
C GLY A 35 -22.76 -2.68 -10.15
N ALA A 36 -23.08 -1.97 -9.07
CA ALA A 36 -24.11 -2.36 -8.11
C ALA A 36 -25.17 -1.26 -7.90
N LYS A 37 -26.26 -1.60 -7.20
CA LYS A 37 -27.26 -0.60 -6.82
C LYS A 37 -26.75 0.31 -5.73
N GLY A 38 -27.11 1.60 -5.81
CA GLY A 38 -26.77 2.60 -4.81
C GLY A 38 -25.30 3.04 -4.93
N SER A 39 -24.80 3.12 -6.14
CA SER A 39 -23.49 3.72 -6.43
C SER A 39 -23.46 5.18 -5.96
N VAL A 40 -22.34 5.61 -5.42
CA VAL A 40 -22.17 6.95 -4.89
C VAL A 40 -20.76 7.47 -5.18
N LEU A 41 -20.66 8.73 -5.63
CA LEU A 41 -19.42 9.48 -5.69
C LEU A 41 -19.38 10.46 -4.53
N THR A 42 -18.35 10.39 -3.72
CA THR A 42 -18.01 11.42 -2.73
C THR A 42 -16.86 12.25 -3.28
N HIS A 43 -17.03 13.56 -3.38
CA HIS A 43 -16.04 14.51 -3.89
C HIS A 43 -15.74 15.59 -2.86
N LYS A 44 -14.48 16.02 -2.77
CA LYS A 44 -14.05 17.12 -1.89
C LYS A 44 -12.88 17.87 -2.53
N THR A 45 -12.95 19.22 -2.55
CA THR A 45 -11.85 20.09 -3.00
C THR A 45 -10.99 20.57 -1.83
N ALA A 46 -9.80 21.14 -2.16
CA ALA A 46 -8.92 21.82 -1.21
C ALA A 46 -9.62 22.97 -0.48
N GLU A 47 -10.48 23.72 -1.19
CA GLU A 47 -11.29 24.82 -0.62
C GLU A 47 -12.39 24.36 0.36
N GLY A 48 -12.53 23.05 0.54
CA GLY A 48 -13.52 22.47 1.46
C GLY A 48 -14.92 22.26 0.87
N LYS A 49 -15.12 22.53 -0.43
CA LYS A 49 -16.37 22.21 -1.12
C LYS A 49 -16.53 20.68 -1.15
N LYS A 50 -17.75 20.21 -0.93
CA LYS A 50 -18.08 18.77 -0.90
C LYS A 50 -19.32 18.51 -1.73
N ALA A 51 -19.32 17.40 -2.45
CA ALA A 51 -20.48 16.85 -3.11
C ALA A 51 -20.60 15.34 -2.84
N VAL A 52 -21.84 14.88 -2.70
CA VAL A 52 -22.19 13.46 -2.70
C VAL A 52 -23.18 13.26 -3.82
N VAL A 53 -22.79 12.51 -4.85
CA VAL A 53 -23.55 12.29 -6.06
C VAL A 53 -24.02 10.85 -6.08
N GLU A 54 -25.32 10.65 -5.94
CA GLU A 54 -25.97 9.33 -5.99
C GLU A 54 -26.51 9.09 -7.40
N GLU A 55 -25.64 8.65 -8.30
CA GLU A 55 -25.98 8.31 -9.68
C GLU A 55 -25.55 6.89 -10.02
N PRO A 56 -26.28 6.21 -10.94
CA PRO A 56 -25.89 4.87 -11.37
C PRO A 56 -24.51 4.87 -12.04
N MET A 57 -23.61 4.03 -11.53
CA MET A 57 -22.31 3.72 -12.14
C MET A 57 -22.30 2.25 -12.57
N PRO A 58 -22.89 1.88 -13.72
CA PRO A 58 -22.96 0.49 -14.17
C PRO A 58 -21.59 -0.12 -14.47
N ASN A 59 -20.59 0.70 -14.74
CA ASN A 59 -19.20 0.33 -15.03
C ASN A 59 -18.24 1.46 -14.66
N HIS A 60 -16.94 1.21 -14.82
CA HIS A 60 -15.89 2.17 -14.49
C HIS A 60 -15.82 3.36 -15.47
N THR A 61 -16.25 3.20 -16.71
CA THR A 61 -16.34 4.33 -17.68
C THR A 61 -17.29 5.39 -17.16
N GLU A 62 -18.49 4.99 -16.70
CA GLU A 62 -19.44 5.91 -16.09
C GLU A 62 -18.90 6.55 -14.78
N ALA A 63 -18.15 5.78 -13.99
CA ALA A 63 -17.51 6.33 -12.81
C ALA A 63 -16.47 7.40 -13.18
N VAL A 64 -15.65 7.19 -14.23
CA VAL A 64 -14.70 8.20 -14.74
C VAL A 64 -15.43 9.41 -15.27
N HIS A 65 -16.54 9.25 -16.02
CA HIS A 65 -17.36 10.39 -16.45
C HIS A 65 -17.86 11.24 -15.28
N LEU A 66 -18.35 10.59 -14.21
CA LEU A 66 -18.80 11.30 -12.99
C LEU A 66 -17.64 12.01 -12.28
N VAL A 67 -16.46 11.40 -12.22
CA VAL A 67 -15.24 12.03 -11.67
C VAL A 67 -14.91 13.30 -12.45
N ILE A 68 -14.88 13.25 -13.80
CA ILE A 68 -14.60 14.41 -14.64
C ILE A 68 -15.69 15.48 -14.46
N ALA A 69 -16.96 15.09 -14.45
CA ALA A 69 -18.07 16.01 -14.20
C ALA A 69 -17.92 16.71 -12.84
N ALA A 70 -17.57 15.98 -11.78
CA ALA A 70 -17.35 16.56 -10.46
C ALA A 70 -16.13 17.50 -10.41
N LEU A 71 -15.04 17.17 -11.09
CA LEU A 71 -13.85 18.02 -11.17
C LEU A 71 -14.11 19.34 -11.91
N THR A 72 -15.01 19.32 -12.90
CA THR A 72 -15.32 20.48 -13.77
C THR A 72 -16.63 21.19 -13.40
N ASP A 73 -17.32 20.76 -12.34
CA ASP A 73 -18.58 21.34 -11.91
C ASP A 73 -18.43 22.82 -11.50
N ALA A 74 -19.43 23.65 -11.84
CA ALA A 74 -19.38 25.09 -11.59
C ALA A 74 -19.45 25.49 -10.12
N GLU A 75 -20.06 24.63 -9.27
CA GLU A 75 -20.29 24.90 -7.85
C GLU A 75 -19.21 24.27 -6.97
N TYR A 76 -18.90 22.99 -7.19
CA TYR A 76 -17.99 22.22 -6.35
C TYR A 76 -16.76 21.66 -7.08
N GLY A 77 -16.55 22.01 -8.34
CA GLY A 77 -15.35 21.64 -9.09
C GLY A 77 -14.12 22.46 -8.71
N CYS A 78 -12.98 22.08 -9.27
CA CYS A 78 -11.69 22.75 -9.04
C CYS A 78 -10.92 23.08 -10.34
N VAL A 79 -11.38 22.61 -11.49
CA VAL A 79 -10.87 22.95 -12.83
C VAL A 79 -12.01 23.37 -13.74
N ARG A 80 -11.69 24.11 -14.82
CA ARG A 80 -12.71 24.65 -15.74
C ARG A 80 -13.04 23.70 -16.88
N SER A 81 -12.07 22.88 -17.27
CA SER A 81 -12.22 21.92 -18.37
C SER A 81 -11.24 20.77 -18.21
N LEU A 82 -11.47 19.70 -18.97
CA LEU A 82 -10.59 18.55 -19.05
C LEU A 82 -9.16 18.90 -19.50
N ASP A 83 -9.00 19.96 -20.30
CA ASP A 83 -7.70 20.42 -20.81
C ASP A 83 -6.74 20.90 -19.71
N GLU A 84 -7.26 21.18 -18.52
CA GLU A 84 -6.42 21.51 -17.36
C GLU A 84 -5.80 20.28 -16.68
N ILE A 85 -6.18 19.05 -17.07
CA ILE A 85 -5.57 17.80 -16.63
C ILE A 85 -4.47 17.42 -17.62
N GLY A 86 -3.21 17.54 -17.21
CA GLY A 86 -2.07 17.31 -18.09
C GLY A 86 -1.63 15.87 -18.21
N ALA A 87 -1.95 15.01 -17.21
CA ALA A 87 -1.62 13.59 -17.22
C ALA A 87 -2.49 12.80 -16.24
N VAL A 88 -2.53 11.47 -16.44
CA VAL A 88 -3.17 10.53 -15.49
C VAL A 88 -2.13 9.52 -14.99
N GLY A 89 -2.00 9.40 -13.66
CA GLY A 89 -1.21 8.37 -13.00
C GLY A 89 -2.10 7.24 -12.49
N HIS A 90 -1.83 6.01 -12.91
CA HIS A 90 -2.57 4.83 -12.48
C HIS A 90 -1.74 3.99 -11.51
N ARG A 91 -2.31 3.66 -10.35
CA ARG A 91 -1.76 2.61 -9.50
C ARG A 91 -2.06 1.25 -10.11
N ILE A 92 -1.01 0.45 -10.32
CA ILE A 92 -1.09 -0.93 -10.80
C ILE A 92 -0.49 -1.84 -9.73
N VAL A 93 -1.23 -2.88 -9.34
CA VAL A 93 -0.80 -3.71 -8.22
C VAL A 93 0.39 -4.59 -8.58
N HIS A 94 0.42 -5.19 -9.77
CA HIS A 94 1.48 -6.14 -10.12
C HIS A 94 2.07 -5.89 -11.50
N GLY A 95 3.39 -5.63 -11.54
CA GLY A 95 4.15 -5.42 -12.78
C GLY A 95 5.00 -6.62 -13.23
N GLY A 96 4.99 -7.72 -12.46
CA GLY A 96 5.85 -8.89 -12.72
C GLY A 96 7.34 -8.51 -12.67
N GLU A 97 8.15 -9.24 -13.42
CA GLU A 97 9.58 -8.93 -13.59
C GLU A 97 9.85 -7.89 -14.71
N LYS A 98 8.80 -7.49 -15.45
CA LYS A 98 8.94 -6.57 -16.58
C LYS A 98 9.07 -5.10 -16.16
N PHE A 99 8.47 -4.73 -15.03
CA PHE A 99 8.43 -3.35 -14.60
C PHE A 99 9.20 -3.15 -13.30
N SER A 100 10.39 -2.57 -13.40
CA SER A 100 11.23 -2.13 -12.28
C SER A 100 11.07 -0.63 -11.95
N LYS A 101 10.19 0.07 -12.68
CA LYS A 101 9.86 1.49 -12.53
C LYS A 101 8.52 1.79 -13.20
N ALA A 102 8.00 2.99 -12.99
CA ALA A 102 6.82 3.48 -13.69
C ALA A 102 7.02 3.48 -15.22
N ALA A 103 5.94 3.36 -15.98
CA ALA A 103 5.96 3.29 -17.44
C ALA A 103 4.79 4.07 -18.07
N ILE A 104 5.04 4.70 -19.22
CA ILE A 104 3.98 5.28 -20.05
C ILE A 104 3.05 4.14 -20.49
N ILE A 105 1.75 4.38 -20.40
CA ILE A 105 0.73 3.41 -20.83
C ILE A 105 0.60 3.45 -22.36
N THR A 106 1.05 2.37 -22.98
CA THR A 106 0.90 2.07 -24.40
C THR A 106 0.19 0.73 -24.53
N GLU A 107 -0.18 0.35 -25.75
CA GLU A 107 -0.74 -0.99 -26.03
C GLU A 107 0.19 -2.12 -25.58
N GLU A 108 1.50 -1.93 -25.67
CA GLU A 108 2.50 -2.88 -25.20
C GLU A 108 2.52 -2.96 -23.67
N THR A 109 2.43 -1.82 -22.99
CA THR A 109 2.34 -1.76 -21.52
C THR A 109 1.08 -2.47 -21.03
N ILE A 110 -0.07 -2.22 -21.67
CA ILE A 110 -1.35 -2.87 -21.32
C ILE A 110 -1.23 -4.40 -21.46
N LYS A 111 -0.72 -4.90 -22.56
CA LYS A 111 -0.49 -6.35 -22.78
C LYS A 111 0.46 -6.94 -21.73
N ALA A 112 1.46 -6.19 -21.31
CA ALA A 112 2.38 -6.64 -20.29
C ALA A 112 1.73 -6.69 -18.88
N ILE A 113 0.85 -5.73 -18.56
CA ILE A 113 0.05 -5.75 -17.32
C ILE A 113 -0.96 -6.91 -17.34
N GLU A 114 -1.61 -7.14 -18.49
CA GLU A 114 -2.54 -8.25 -18.70
C GLU A 114 -1.85 -9.62 -18.46
N ALA A 115 -0.64 -9.79 -18.99
CA ALA A 115 0.16 -11.00 -18.79
C ALA A 115 0.54 -11.25 -17.32
N CYS A 116 0.47 -10.24 -16.45
CA CYS A 116 0.68 -10.37 -15.01
C CYS A 116 -0.62 -10.62 -14.23
N SER A 117 -1.78 -10.72 -14.89
CA SER A 117 -3.08 -10.87 -14.21
C SER A 117 -3.20 -12.18 -13.43
N ASP A 118 -2.54 -13.25 -13.87
CA ASP A 118 -2.50 -14.52 -13.13
C ASP A 118 -1.78 -14.40 -11.77
N LEU A 119 -0.86 -13.42 -11.64
CA LEU A 119 -0.15 -13.13 -10.38
C LEU A 119 -0.97 -12.23 -9.44
N ALA A 120 -1.93 -11.48 -9.98
CA ALA A 120 -2.81 -10.59 -9.22
C ALA A 120 -4.25 -10.62 -9.74
N PRO A 121 -4.94 -11.78 -9.71
CA PRO A 121 -6.25 -11.97 -10.37
C PRO A 121 -7.37 -11.10 -9.78
N LEU A 122 -7.23 -10.64 -8.54
CA LEU A 122 -8.21 -9.77 -7.88
C LEU A 122 -7.97 -8.27 -8.14
N HIS A 123 -6.82 -7.89 -8.71
CA HIS A 123 -6.40 -6.49 -8.81
C HIS A 123 -6.10 -6.05 -10.23
N ASN A 124 -5.19 -6.72 -10.95
CA ASN A 124 -4.77 -6.28 -12.28
C ASN A 124 -5.92 -6.16 -13.28
N PRO A 125 -6.90 -7.09 -13.34
CA PRO A 125 -8.06 -6.92 -14.21
C PRO A 125 -8.85 -5.63 -13.93
N ALA A 126 -9.04 -5.28 -12.65
CA ALA A 126 -9.70 -4.03 -12.27
C ALA A 126 -8.88 -2.79 -12.64
N ASN A 127 -7.56 -2.86 -12.49
CA ASN A 127 -6.66 -1.78 -12.90
C ASN A 127 -6.73 -1.55 -14.43
N LEU A 128 -6.75 -2.62 -15.24
CA LEU A 128 -6.89 -2.56 -16.69
C LEU A 128 -8.23 -1.92 -17.09
N ILE A 129 -9.34 -2.31 -16.45
CA ILE A 129 -10.64 -1.69 -16.68
C ILE A 129 -10.58 -0.18 -16.39
N GLY A 130 -9.90 0.24 -15.33
CA GLY A 130 -9.70 1.65 -15.01
C GLY A 130 -8.89 2.40 -16.07
N ILE A 131 -7.84 1.79 -16.60
CA ILE A 131 -7.03 2.35 -17.70
C ILE A 131 -7.90 2.52 -18.95
N GLU A 132 -8.62 1.49 -19.37
CA GLU A 132 -9.48 1.55 -20.57
C GLU A 132 -10.59 2.60 -20.42
N ALA A 133 -11.21 2.69 -19.24
CA ALA A 133 -12.21 3.71 -18.94
C ALA A 133 -11.62 5.14 -19.10
N CYS A 134 -10.41 5.37 -18.59
CA CYS A 134 -9.73 6.65 -18.74
C CYS A 134 -9.34 6.93 -20.21
N LYS A 135 -8.86 5.93 -20.95
CA LYS A 135 -8.54 6.06 -22.39
C LYS A 135 -9.78 6.45 -23.22
N GLU A 136 -10.95 5.90 -22.87
CA GLU A 136 -12.21 6.24 -23.55
C GLU A 136 -12.62 7.68 -23.33
N VAL A 137 -12.49 8.20 -22.11
CA VAL A 137 -12.94 9.53 -21.70
C VAL A 137 -11.89 10.61 -21.95
N MET A 138 -10.61 10.28 -21.82
CA MET A 138 -9.46 11.20 -21.86
C MET A 138 -8.44 10.78 -22.94
N LYS A 139 -8.88 10.73 -24.20
CA LYS A 139 -8.15 10.13 -25.33
C LYS A 139 -6.75 10.70 -25.59
N ASP A 140 -6.59 12.02 -25.38
CA ASP A 140 -5.36 12.74 -25.74
C ASP A 140 -4.47 13.03 -24.53
N ILE A 141 -4.86 12.57 -23.33
CA ILE A 141 -4.12 12.81 -22.10
C ILE A 141 -3.15 11.64 -21.86
N PRO A 142 -1.83 11.89 -21.69
CA PRO A 142 -0.86 10.84 -21.42
C PRO A 142 -1.13 10.17 -20.08
N MET A 143 -0.93 8.85 -20.05
CA MET A 143 -1.18 8.02 -18.88
C MET A 143 0.07 7.24 -18.48
N VAL A 144 0.28 7.11 -17.17
CA VAL A 144 1.44 6.43 -16.59
C VAL A 144 0.97 5.33 -15.63
N ALA A 145 1.55 4.15 -15.74
CA ALA A 145 1.39 3.05 -14.80
C ALA A 145 2.49 3.09 -13.74
N VAL A 146 2.10 3.13 -12.47
CA VAL A 146 3.00 3.04 -11.31
C VAL A 146 2.69 1.75 -10.56
N PHE A 147 3.70 0.90 -10.39
CA PHE A 147 3.52 -0.48 -9.94
C PHE A 147 3.91 -0.64 -8.47
N ASP A 148 3.04 -1.26 -7.66
CA ASP A 148 3.34 -1.58 -6.26
C ASP A 148 4.56 -2.50 -6.11
N THR A 149 4.85 -3.32 -7.12
CA THR A 149 5.97 -4.28 -7.11
C THR A 149 7.29 -3.70 -7.62
N ALA A 150 7.28 -2.54 -8.28
CA ALA A 150 8.44 -2.01 -9.00
C ALA A 150 9.63 -1.72 -8.08
N PHE A 151 9.41 -1.08 -6.94
CA PHE A 151 10.47 -0.76 -5.98
C PHE A 151 11.20 -2.01 -5.47
N HIS A 152 10.51 -3.15 -5.38
CA HIS A 152 11.07 -4.42 -4.91
C HIS A 152 11.82 -5.22 -5.97
N GLN A 153 11.87 -4.76 -7.23
CA GLN A 153 12.61 -5.46 -8.29
C GLN A 153 14.13 -5.38 -8.11
N THR A 154 14.61 -4.58 -7.16
CA THR A 154 16.03 -4.51 -6.77
C THR A 154 16.45 -5.58 -5.77
N MET A 155 15.52 -6.39 -5.26
CA MET A 155 15.83 -7.50 -4.34
C MET A 155 16.80 -8.50 -5.01
N PRO A 156 17.87 -8.95 -4.30
CA PRO A 156 18.74 -9.99 -4.80
C PRO A 156 18.04 -11.36 -4.84
N GLU A 157 18.52 -12.25 -5.70
CA GLU A 157 17.92 -13.59 -5.90
C GLU A 157 17.70 -14.37 -4.59
N LYS A 158 18.68 -14.32 -3.70
CA LYS A 158 18.61 -14.99 -2.39
C LYS A 158 17.47 -14.50 -1.49
N ALA A 159 16.93 -13.28 -1.72
CA ALA A 159 15.83 -12.71 -0.96
C ALA A 159 14.46 -13.03 -1.59
N TYR A 160 14.39 -13.11 -2.91
CA TYR A 160 13.12 -13.36 -3.58
C TYR A 160 12.83 -14.81 -3.93
N MET A 161 13.83 -15.69 -3.92
CA MET A 161 13.66 -17.08 -4.31
C MET A 161 13.01 -17.90 -3.20
N TYR A 162 11.94 -18.61 -3.53
CA TYR A 162 11.34 -19.59 -2.62
C TYR A 162 12.10 -20.93 -2.70
N GLY A 163 12.11 -21.68 -1.60
CA GLY A 163 12.70 -23.01 -1.51
C GLY A 163 11.87 -24.10 -2.19
N LEU A 164 11.37 -23.82 -3.40
CA LEU A 164 10.60 -24.72 -4.25
C LEU A 164 11.49 -25.24 -5.41
N PRO A 165 11.07 -26.28 -6.16
CA PRO A 165 11.77 -26.68 -7.37
C PRO A 165 11.99 -25.47 -8.30
N TYR A 166 13.26 -25.25 -8.70
CA TYR A 166 13.66 -24.06 -9.45
C TYR A 166 12.88 -23.88 -10.76
N GLU A 167 12.43 -24.98 -11.37
CA GLU A 167 11.59 -24.98 -12.58
C GLU A 167 10.26 -24.19 -12.41
N TYR A 168 9.75 -24.05 -11.20
CA TYR A 168 8.55 -23.24 -10.94
C TYR A 168 8.82 -21.74 -11.06
N TYR A 169 10.01 -21.31 -10.69
CA TYR A 169 10.46 -19.97 -11.00
C TYR A 169 10.66 -19.77 -12.52
N GLU A 170 11.38 -20.68 -13.19
CA GLU A 170 11.64 -20.55 -14.63
C GLU A 170 10.36 -20.52 -15.45
N LYS A 171 9.41 -21.40 -15.14
CA LYS A 171 8.19 -21.61 -15.92
C LYS A 171 7.06 -20.65 -15.56
N TYR A 172 6.85 -20.43 -14.26
CA TYR A 172 5.68 -19.70 -13.75
C TYR A 172 6.04 -18.39 -13.07
N LYS A 173 7.32 -18.05 -12.98
CA LYS A 173 7.82 -16.85 -12.29
C LYS A 173 7.39 -16.79 -10.81
N ILE A 174 7.32 -17.98 -10.17
CA ILE A 174 7.00 -18.09 -8.74
C ILE A 174 8.20 -17.62 -7.93
N ARG A 175 8.07 -16.42 -7.36
CA ARG A 175 9.04 -15.77 -6.50
C ARG A 175 8.34 -14.76 -5.60
N ARG A 176 9.07 -14.23 -4.60
CA ARG A 176 8.62 -13.03 -3.86
C ARG A 176 8.68 -11.81 -4.78
N TYR A 177 7.61 -11.03 -4.84
CA TYR A 177 7.56 -9.74 -5.55
C TYR A 177 7.47 -8.58 -4.57
N GLY A 178 6.65 -8.70 -3.53
CA GLY A 178 6.37 -7.62 -2.59
C GLY A 178 5.38 -6.59 -3.16
N PHE A 179 4.79 -5.82 -2.26
CA PHE A 179 3.78 -4.81 -2.58
C PHE A 179 3.97 -3.58 -1.70
N HIS A 180 3.11 -2.57 -1.83
CA HIS A 180 3.28 -1.26 -1.20
C HIS A 180 4.61 -0.56 -1.58
N GLY A 181 5.22 -0.93 -2.70
CA GLY A 181 6.53 -0.43 -3.11
C GLY A 181 6.58 1.07 -3.22
N THR A 182 5.52 1.70 -3.75
CA THR A 182 5.38 3.15 -3.83
C THR A 182 5.46 3.81 -2.45
N SER A 183 4.76 3.25 -1.45
CA SER A 183 4.81 3.73 -0.07
C SER A 183 6.19 3.51 0.57
N HIS A 184 6.77 2.32 0.42
CA HIS A 184 8.08 2.00 0.99
C HIS A 184 9.19 2.89 0.43
N GLN A 185 9.15 3.19 -0.86
CA GLN A 185 10.08 4.12 -1.49
C GLN A 185 9.89 5.54 -0.94
N PHE A 186 8.68 6.07 -1.01
CA PHE A 186 8.35 7.41 -0.53
C PHE A 186 8.77 7.63 0.93
N VAL A 187 8.41 6.71 1.81
CA VAL A 187 8.70 6.79 3.24
C VAL A 187 10.21 6.71 3.53
N SER A 188 10.93 5.84 2.83
CA SER A 188 12.38 5.72 3.03
C SER A 188 13.16 6.95 2.54
N GLU A 189 12.74 7.55 1.41
CA GLU A 189 13.31 8.79 0.89
C GLU A 189 13.04 9.95 1.87
N HIS A 190 11.80 10.10 2.33
CA HIS A 190 11.42 11.15 3.27
C HIS A 190 12.06 10.99 4.65
N ALA A 191 12.22 9.76 5.14
CA ALA A 191 12.96 9.49 6.38
C ALA A 191 14.42 9.94 6.29
N ALA A 192 15.09 9.75 5.16
CA ALA A 192 16.46 10.22 4.95
C ALA A 192 16.52 11.75 4.99
N GLU A 193 15.53 12.45 4.39
CA GLU A 193 15.40 13.91 4.45
C GLU A 193 15.23 14.39 5.90
N MET A 194 14.31 13.76 6.68
CA MET A 194 14.07 14.07 8.10
C MET A 194 15.35 13.90 8.96
N LEU A 195 16.18 12.92 8.61
CA LEU A 195 17.45 12.66 9.30
C LEU A 195 18.59 13.55 8.80
N GLY A 196 18.39 14.31 7.72
CA GLY A 196 19.42 15.15 7.10
C GLY A 196 20.61 14.35 6.54
N LYS A 197 20.37 13.12 6.04
CA LYS A 197 21.37 12.18 5.54
C LYS A 197 21.08 11.76 4.11
N ASP A 198 22.12 11.40 3.36
CA ASP A 198 21.92 10.77 2.04
C ASP A 198 21.37 9.35 2.24
N ILE A 199 20.28 9.03 1.56
CA ILE A 199 19.67 7.70 1.62
C ILE A 199 20.62 6.58 1.20
N LYS A 200 21.63 6.90 0.38
CA LYS A 200 22.68 5.97 -0.05
C LYS A 200 23.58 5.48 1.08
N ASP A 201 23.59 6.19 2.20
CA ASP A 201 24.39 5.85 3.37
C ASP A 201 23.56 5.17 4.47
N LEU A 202 22.26 4.92 4.22
CA LEU A 202 21.30 4.46 5.23
C LEU A 202 20.81 3.04 4.99
N LYS A 203 20.55 2.37 6.11
CA LYS A 203 19.79 1.11 6.23
C LYS A 203 18.48 1.41 6.97
N ILE A 204 17.38 1.38 6.24
CA ILE A 204 16.08 1.79 6.75
C ILE A 204 15.12 0.58 6.71
N ILE A 205 14.38 0.36 7.77
CA ILE A 205 13.25 -0.56 7.78
C ILE A 205 11.97 0.25 7.78
N VAL A 206 11.12 0.02 6.77
CA VAL A 206 9.82 0.68 6.67
C VAL A 206 8.72 -0.30 7.05
N CYS A 207 7.98 0.03 8.10
CA CYS A 207 6.82 -0.71 8.58
C CYS A 207 5.54 0.00 8.10
N HIS A 208 5.03 -0.43 6.94
CA HIS A 208 3.74 0.02 6.41
C HIS A 208 2.63 -0.78 7.07
N LEU A 209 1.98 -0.20 8.08
CA LEU A 209 1.02 -0.87 8.94
C LEU A 209 -0.39 -0.28 8.72
N GLY A 210 -1.11 -0.84 7.77
CA GLY A 210 -2.49 -0.52 7.46
C GLY A 210 -3.41 -1.74 7.58
N ASN A 211 -4.56 -1.71 6.91
CA ASN A 211 -5.42 -2.90 6.79
C ASN A 211 -4.71 -4.01 5.98
N GLY A 212 -3.99 -3.65 4.91
CA GLY A 212 -2.86 -4.42 4.41
C GLY A 212 -1.59 -3.94 5.10
N ALA A 213 -0.67 -4.84 5.46
CA ALA A 213 0.55 -4.48 6.17
C ALA A 213 1.77 -5.21 5.60
N SER A 214 2.89 -4.50 5.51
CA SER A 214 4.17 -5.06 5.09
C SER A 214 5.35 -4.34 5.74
N VAL A 215 6.47 -5.05 5.83
CA VAL A 215 7.76 -4.50 6.27
C VAL A 215 8.74 -4.64 5.11
N THR A 216 9.58 -3.65 4.90
CA THR A 216 10.59 -3.66 3.83
C THR A 216 11.94 -3.22 4.38
N ALA A 217 12.99 -3.94 4.00
CA ALA A 217 14.37 -3.57 4.21
C ALA A 217 14.85 -2.72 3.03
N VAL A 218 15.26 -1.49 3.30
CA VAL A 218 15.81 -0.55 2.31
C VAL A 218 17.26 -0.27 2.66
N GLN A 219 18.16 -0.63 1.78
CA GLN A 219 19.61 -0.39 1.95
C GLN A 219 20.12 0.46 0.79
N ASN A 220 20.78 1.56 1.11
CA ASN A 220 21.34 2.48 0.12
C ASN A 220 20.30 3.00 -0.90
N GLY A 221 19.05 3.18 -0.45
CA GLY A 221 17.95 3.67 -1.27
C GLY A 221 17.26 2.62 -2.14
N VAL A 222 17.60 1.33 -2.02
CA VAL A 222 16.95 0.25 -2.79
C VAL A 222 16.35 -0.81 -1.88
N SER A 223 15.23 -1.41 -2.28
CA SER A 223 14.62 -2.53 -1.57
C SER A 223 15.51 -3.77 -1.69
N VAL A 224 15.88 -4.36 -0.55
CA VAL A 224 16.70 -5.58 -0.49
C VAL A 224 15.94 -6.79 0.03
N ASP A 225 14.81 -6.58 0.71
CA ASP A 225 13.86 -7.62 1.12
C ASP A 225 12.51 -6.99 1.50
N THR A 226 11.43 -7.77 1.45
CA THR A 226 10.09 -7.33 1.85
C THR A 226 9.23 -8.50 2.30
N SER A 227 8.24 -8.23 3.15
CA SER A 227 7.47 -9.29 3.82
C SER A 227 6.33 -9.89 2.98
N MET A 228 5.72 -9.14 2.07
CA MET A 228 4.73 -9.70 1.16
C MET A 228 5.42 -10.53 0.08
N GLY A 229 4.76 -11.58 -0.39
CA GLY A 229 5.36 -12.60 -1.25
C GLY A 229 4.98 -12.52 -2.72
N LEU A 230 4.64 -13.66 -3.30
CA LEU A 230 4.04 -13.79 -4.63
C LEU A 230 2.74 -13.00 -4.70
N THR A 231 1.97 -13.01 -3.61
CA THR A 231 0.72 -12.27 -3.41
C THR A 231 0.81 -11.44 -2.13
N PRO A 232 -0.12 -10.49 -1.92
CA PRO A 232 -0.19 -9.72 -0.67
C PRO A 232 -0.67 -10.51 0.56
N LEU A 233 -0.69 -11.84 0.51
CA LEU A 233 -1.13 -12.70 1.62
C LEU A 233 0.00 -13.03 2.60
N GLU A 234 1.20 -13.35 2.08
CA GLU A 234 2.39 -13.65 2.89
C GLU A 234 2.83 -12.44 3.74
N GLY A 235 3.47 -12.70 4.87
CA GLY A 235 4.08 -11.69 5.71
C GLY A 235 3.37 -11.47 7.03
N LEU A 236 3.08 -10.23 7.35
CA LEU A 236 2.44 -9.85 8.60
C LEU A 236 1.00 -10.38 8.71
N LEU A 237 0.57 -10.59 9.93
CA LEU A 237 -0.85 -10.58 10.29
C LEU A 237 -1.44 -9.24 9.86
N MET A 238 -2.61 -9.22 9.20
CA MET A 238 -3.22 -8.00 8.67
C MET A 238 -4.67 -7.87 9.17
N GLY A 239 -5.43 -6.92 8.66
CA GLY A 239 -6.83 -6.74 9.07
C GLY A 239 -7.68 -8.01 8.88
N THR A 240 -7.62 -8.61 7.67
CA THR A 240 -8.38 -9.82 7.30
C THR A 240 -7.50 -10.96 6.78
N ARG A 241 -6.21 -10.74 6.53
CA ARG A 241 -5.27 -11.73 5.99
C ARG A 241 -4.45 -12.37 7.09
N CYS A 242 -4.21 -13.67 6.98
CA CYS A 242 -3.51 -14.43 8.01
C CYS A 242 -2.02 -14.11 8.13
N GLY A 243 -1.37 -13.68 7.04
CA GLY A 243 0.10 -13.59 6.96
C GLY A 243 0.75 -14.98 6.94
N ASP A 244 1.96 -15.07 7.45
CA ASP A 244 2.76 -16.32 7.47
C ASP A 244 2.07 -17.44 8.25
N ILE A 245 1.94 -18.58 7.59
CA ILE A 245 1.48 -19.84 8.18
C ILE A 245 2.32 -20.99 7.64
N ASP A 246 2.23 -22.15 8.28
CA ASP A 246 2.69 -23.40 7.69
C ASP A 246 1.79 -23.74 6.48
N PRO A 247 2.34 -23.96 5.26
CA PRO A 247 1.54 -24.31 4.08
C PRO A 247 0.67 -25.55 4.24
N ALA A 248 1.07 -26.51 5.09
CA ALA A 248 0.27 -27.72 5.38
C ALA A 248 -1.08 -27.40 6.06
N VAL A 249 -1.23 -26.23 6.68
CA VAL A 249 -2.50 -25.77 7.24
C VAL A 249 -3.59 -25.67 6.19
N VAL A 250 -3.25 -25.33 4.95
CA VAL A 250 -4.21 -25.26 3.83
C VAL A 250 -4.87 -26.63 3.61
N GLU A 251 -4.04 -27.68 3.43
CA GLU A 251 -4.54 -29.04 3.25
C GLU A 251 -5.32 -29.54 4.46
N PHE A 252 -4.82 -29.22 5.67
CA PHE A 252 -5.48 -29.63 6.92
C PHE A 252 -6.90 -29.08 7.04
N ILE A 253 -7.10 -27.78 6.75
CA ILE A 253 -8.43 -27.13 6.77
C ILE A 253 -9.31 -27.72 5.67
N CYS A 254 -8.80 -27.87 4.44
CA CYS A 254 -9.54 -28.47 3.33
C CYS A 254 -10.13 -29.84 3.72
N LYS A 255 -9.32 -30.69 4.34
CA LYS A 255 -9.75 -32.04 4.78
C LYS A 255 -10.74 -32.00 5.95
N LYS A 256 -10.52 -31.11 6.93
CA LYS A 256 -11.37 -31.04 8.15
C LYS A 256 -12.72 -30.42 7.89
N GLU A 257 -12.80 -29.42 7.03
CA GLU A 257 -14.01 -28.66 6.77
C GLU A 257 -14.65 -28.96 5.41
N HIS A 258 -14.08 -29.93 4.67
CA HIS A 258 -14.54 -30.29 3.32
C HIS A 258 -14.58 -29.09 2.34
N LYS A 259 -13.62 -28.18 2.47
CA LYS A 259 -13.46 -27.00 1.62
C LYS A 259 -12.50 -27.26 0.48
N THR A 260 -12.70 -26.55 -0.62
CA THR A 260 -11.72 -26.48 -1.71
C THR A 260 -10.50 -25.62 -1.27
N VAL A 261 -9.42 -25.69 -2.04
CA VAL A 261 -8.27 -24.81 -1.85
C VAL A 261 -8.67 -23.34 -1.99
N GLU A 262 -9.51 -23.03 -2.99
CA GLU A 262 -10.00 -21.67 -3.23
C GLU A 262 -10.81 -21.11 -2.04
N GLU A 263 -11.76 -21.89 -1.51
CA GLU A 263 -12.52 -21.52 -0.34
C GLU A 263 -11.64 -21.31 0.89
N THR A 264 -10.63 -22.14 1.08
CA THR A 264 -9.68 -22.03 2.17
C THR A 264 -8.80 -20.78 2.03
N LEU A 265 -8.29 -20.50 0.82
CA LEU A 265 -7.56 -19.25 0.54
C LEU A 265 -8.44 -18.01 0.71
N ASN A 266 -9.75 -18.10 0.40
CA ASN A 266 -10.68 -17.01 0.68
C ASN A 266 -10.83 -16.75 2.19
N VAL A 267 -10.88 -17.80 3.03
CA VAL A 267 -10.84 -17.64 4.50
C VAL A 267 -9.55 -16.93 4.93
N MET A 268 -8.39 -17.35 4.40
CA MET A 268 -7.09 -16.78 4.73
C MET A 268 -6.95 -15.31 4.31
N ASN A 269 -7.60 -14.91 3.22
CA ASN A 269 -7.55 -13.54 2.71
C ASN A 269 -8.59 -12.61 3.34
N LYS A 270 -9.79 -13.10 3.67
CA LYS A 270 -10.94 -12.24 4.01
C LYS A 270 -11.54 -12.46 5.39
N GLN A 271 -11.22 -13.57 6.06
CA GLN A 271 -11.85 -13.96 7.34
C GLN A 271 -10.82 -14.26 8.44
N SER A 272 -9.56 -13.95 8.18
CA SER A 272 -8.42 -14.20 9.08
C SER A 272 -7.89 -12.88 9.66
N GLY A 273 -6.65 -12.84 10.01
CA GLY A 273 -6.00 -11.64 10.52
C GLY A 273 -6.58 -11.16 11.85
N MET A 274 -6.66 -9.85 12.04
CA MET A 274 -7.26 -9.24 13.23
C MET A 274 -8.71 -9.65 13.39
N LEU A 275 -9.48 -9.61 12.30
CA LEU A 275 -10.87 -10.06 12.27
C LEU A 275 -11.01 -11.51 12.76
N GLY A 276 -10.22 -12.42 12.21
CA GLY A 276 -10.29 -13.84 12.55
C GLY A 276 -9.86 -14.15 13.98
N LEU A 277 -8.82 -13.50 14.48
CA LEU A 277 -8.34 -13.68 15.84
C LEU A 277 -9.28 -13.06 16.88
N THR A 278 -9.74 -11.84 16.67
CA THR A 278 -10.63 -11.15 17.60
C THR A 278 -12.07 -11.67 17.51
N GLY A 279 -12.54 -11.97 16.31
CA GLY A 279 -13.95 -12.22 16.04
C GLY A 279 -14.83 -10.96 16.14
N ILE A 280 -14.21 -9.76 16.18
CA ILE A 280 -14.90 -8.49 16.37
C ILE A 280 -14.87 -7.67 15.08
N SER A 281 -13.68 -7.27 14.64
CA SER A 281 -13.50 -6.33 13.53
C SER A 281 -12.11 -6.48 12.89
N SER A 282 -11.98 -6.05 11.65
CA SER A 282 -10.68 -5.81 10.99
C SER A 282 -10.17 -4.40 11.22
N ASP A 283 -11.00 -3.51 11.76
CA ASP A 283 -10.63 -2.13 12.09
C ASP A 283 -9.88 -2.10 13.42
N ALA A 284 -8.66 -1.60 13.39
CA ALA A 284 -7.84 -1.55 14.58
C ALA A 284 -8.38 -0.65 15.69
N ARG A 285 -9.21 0.34 15.36
CA ARG A 285 -9.89 1.21 16.35
C ARG A 285 -10.87 0.41 17.20
N ASP A 286 -11.63 -0.49 16.58
CA ASP A 286 -12.55 -1.38 17.28
C ASP A 286 -11.79 -2.40 18.14
N VAL A 287 -10.67 -2.90 17.60
CA VAL A 287 -9.79 -3.83 18.32
C VAL A 287 -9.15 -3.14 19.53
N GLU A 288 -8.72 -1.89 19.39
CA GLU A 288 -8.15 -1.12 20.50
C GLU A 288 -9.20 -0.83 21.59
N ALA A 289 -10.42 -0.46 21.21
CA ALA A 289 -11.52 -0.28 22.16
C ALA A 289 -11.74 -1.58 22.97
N ALA A 290 -11.76 -2.73 22.30
CA ALA A 290 -11.89 -4.03 22.97
C ALA A 290 -10.68 -4.37 23.88
N VAL A 291 -9.47 -3.94 23.53
CA VAL A 291 -8.28 -4.07 24.42
C VAL A 291 -8.46 -3.26 25.70
N LEU A 292 -8.98 -2.03 25.60
CA LEU A 292 -9.22 -1.17 26.76
C LEU A 292 -10.32 -1.72 27.68
N GLU A 293 -11.27 -2.46 27.11
CA GLU A 293 -12.32 -3.19 27.86
C GLU A 293 -11.81 -4.51 28.48
N GLY A 294 -10.54 -4.89 28.25
CA GLY A 294 -9.94 -6.10 28.78
C GLY A 294 -10.28 -7.38 28.00
N ASN A 295 -10.72 -7.28 26.75
CA ASN A 295 -11.00 -8.45 25.92
C ASN A 295 -9.71 -9.23 25.62
N GLU A 296 -9.63 -10.46 26.14
CA GLU A 296 -8.42 -11.31 26.05
C GLU A 296 -7.99 -11.61 24.60
N ARG A 297 -8.95 -11.84 23.69
CA ARG A 297 -8.64 -12.12 22.27
C ARG A 297 -8.13 -10.88 21.57
N ALA A 298 -8.66 -9.69 21.88
CA ALA A 298 -8.17 -8.43 21.34
C ALA A 298 -6.74 -8.15 21.84
N ILE A 299 -6.47 -8.35 23.12
CA ILE A 299 -5.12 -8.24 23.72
C ILE A 299 -4.15 -9.20 23.04
N LEU A 300 -4.52 -10.48 22.89
CA LEU A 300 -3.71 -11.49 22.18
C LEU A 300 -3.42 -11.04 20.75
N THR A 301 -4.43 -10.55 20.04
CA THR A 301 -4.30 -10.14 18.64
C THR A 301 -3.30 -9.01 18.46
N VAL A 302 -3.41 -7.94 19.27
CA VAL A 302 -2.47 -6.79 19.18
C VAL A 302 -1.06 -7.19 19.57
N ASN A 303 -0.90 -8.05 20.59
CA ASN A 303 0.40 -8.57 20.97
C ASN A 303 1.02 -9.45 19.87
N THR A 304 0.20 -10.31 19.23
CA THR A 304 0.64 -11.15 18.10
C THR A 304 1.08 -10.28 16.92
N PHE A 305 0.31 -9.23 16.60
CA PHE A 305 0.66 -8.29 15.54
C PHE A 305 2.00 -7.59 15.82
N ALA A 306 2.14 -6.99 17.00
CA ALA A 306 3.38 -6.30 17.39
C ALA A 306 4.60 -7.25 17.37
N TYR A 307 4.43 -8.47 17.88
CA TYR A 307 5.47 -9.50 17.87
C TYR A 307 5.89 -9.87 16.43
N ARG A 308 4.95 -10.03 15.50
CA ARG A 308 5.25 -10.32 14.09
C ARG A 308 6.00 -9.18 13.41
N VAL A 309 5.59 -7.93 13.66
CA VAL A 309 6.32 -6.74 13.17
C VAL A 309 7.75 -6.74 13.69
N ALA A 310 7.94 -6.94 14.99
CA ALA A 310 9.28 -6.98 15.61
C ALA A 310 10.16 -8.11 15.03
N LYS A 311 9.58 -9.28 14.75
CA LYS A 311 10.31 -10.39 14.10
C LYS A 311 10.81 -10.01 12.70
N TYR A 312 9.98 -9.34 11.88
CA TYR A 312 10.40 -8.86 10.57
C TYR A 312 11.48 -7.79 10.67
N ILE A 313 11.36 -6.86 11.63
CA ILE A 313 12.43 -5.88 11.91
C ILE A 313 13.74 -6.61 12.23
N GLY A 314 13.71 -7.63 13.10
CA GLY A 314 14.89 -8.42 13.44
C GLY A 314 15.49 -9.16 12.25
N ALA A 315 14.64 -9.81 11.44
CA ALA A 315 15.08 -10.51 10.24
C ALA A 315 15.75 -9.56 9.24
N TYR A 316 15.18 -8.38 9.03
CA TYR A 316 15.70 -7.39 8.07
C TYR A 316 16.93 -6.64 8.60
N THR A 317 17.03 -6.44 9.90
CA THR A 317 18.27 -5.98 10.53
C THR A 317 19.41 -6.97 10.25
N ALA A 318 19.15 -8.27 10.38
CA ALA A 318 20.12 -9.31 10.04
C ALA A 318 20.45 -9.33 8.52
N ALA A 319 19.44 -9.20 7.65
CA ALA A 319 19.63 -9.20 6.20
C ALA A 319 20.53 -8.04 5.72
N MET A 320 20.42 -6.86 6.35
CA MET A 320 21.22 -5.68 6.06
C MET A 320 22.52 -5.58 6.90
N ASN A 321 22.73 -6.47 7.85
CA ASN A 321 23.80 -6.38 8.83
C ASN A 321 23.80 -5.02 9.58
N GLY A 322 22.67 -4.71 10.20
CA GLY A 322 22.42 -3.48 10.95
C GLY A 322 21.23 -2.68 10.43
N VAL A 323 20.85 -1.65 11.16
CA VAL A 323 19.76 -0.71 10.82
C VAL A 323 20.09 0.67 11.41
N ASP A 324 19.80 1.73 10.66
CA ASP A 324 19.98 3.12 11.09
C ASP A 324 18.64 3.76 11.51
N ALA A 325 17.55 3.38 10.84
CA ALA A 325 16.21 3.91 11.11
C ALA A 325 15.12 2.89 10.89
N ILE A 326 14.06 2.99 11.71
CA ILE A 326 12.83 2.22 11.59
C ILE A 326 11.66 3.21 11.49
N CYS A 327 10.92 3.13 10.39
CA CYS A 327 9.82 4.04 10.07
C CYS A 327 8.47 3.34 10.24
N PHE A 328 7.55 3.98 10.95
CA PHE A 328 6.16 3.57 11.08
C PHE A 328 5.28 4.43 10.18
N THR A 329 4.51 3.79 9.31
CA THR A 329 3.67 4.48 8.32
C THR A 329 2.35 3.75 8.09
N ALA A 330 1.47 4.35 7.30
CA ALA A 330 0.09 3.94 7.08
C ALA A 330 -0.77 4.00 8.35
N GLY A 331 -2.07 3.72 8.21
CA GLY A 331 -3.08 4.05 9.21
C GLY A 331 -2.75 3.67 10.65
N LEU A 332 -2.24 2.44 10.88
CA LEU A 332 -1.82 1.98 12.21
C LEU A 332 -0.45 2.53 12.60
N GLY A 333 0.51 2.51 11.67
CA GLY A 333 1.86 3.00 11.93
C GLY A 333 1.88 4.47 12.32
N GLU A 334 1.08 5.29 11.62
CA GLU A 334 0.99 6.73 11.82
C GLU A 334 0.21 7.14 13.07
N ASN A 335 -0.90 6.42 13.37
CA ASN A 335 -1.89 6.92 14.32
C ASN A 335 -1.95 6.13 15.64
N HIS A 336 -1.29 4.96 15.73
CA HIS A 336 -1.47 4.07 16.87
C HIS A 336 -0.24 4.02 17.79
N ARG A 337 -0.12 5.00 18.68
CA ARG A 337 1.06 5.15 19.58
C ARG A 337 1.35 3.89 20.41
N LEU A 338 0.32 3.21 20.94
CA LEU A 338 0.50 2.02 21.77
C LEU A 338 1.04 0.82 20.98
N LEU A 339 0.70 0.72 19.69
CA LEU A 339 1.28 -0.30 18.83
C LEU A 339 2.76 -0.06 18.62
N ARG A 340 3.17 1.18 18.30
CA ARG A 340 4.58 1.55 18.14
C ARG A 340 5.37 1.28 19.42
N GLN A 341 4.80 1.60 20.59
CA GLN A 341 5.39 1.30 21.89
C GLN A 341 5.57 -0.21 22.12
N ARG A 342 4.54 -1.02 21.78
CA ARG A 342 4.65 -2.49 21.87
C ARG A 342 5.72 -3.05 20.93
N VAL A 343 5.81 -2.57 19.69
CA VAL A 343 6.86 -2.99 18.75
C VAL A 343 8.23 -2.58 19.29
N ALA A 344 8.39 -1.33 19.71
CA ALA A 344 9.65 -0.80 20.23
C ALA A 344 10.16 -1.58 21.47
N SER A 345 9.25 -2.11 22.30
CA SER A 345 9.63 -2.90 23.48
C SER A 345 10.44 -4.17 23.15
N TYR A 346 10.39 -4.67 21.92
CA TYR A 346 11.19 -5.80 21.44
C TYR A 346 12.56 -5.38 20.88
N LEU A 347 12.81 -4.09 20.68
CA LEU A 347 13.96 -3.57 19.91
C LEU A 347 15.16 -3.14 20.79
N GLY A 348 15.11 -3.43 22.10
CA GLY A 348 16.17 -3.06 23.02
C GLY A 348 17.56 -3.63 22.65
N TYR A 349 17.63 -4.77 21.98
CA TYR A 349 18.88 -5.35 21.48
C TYR A 349 19.54 -4.52 20.36
N LEU A 350 18.78 -3.64 19.73
CA LEU A 350 19.29 -2.65 18.75
C LEU A 350 19.68 -1.34 19.41
N GLU A 351 19.53 -1.22 20.71
CA GLU A 351 19.65 0.05 21.42
C GLU A 351 18.73 1.13 20.82
N ALA A 352 17.57 0.70 20.35
CA ALA A 352 16.49 1.57 19.87
C ALA A 352 15.60 1.95 21.06
N GLU A 353 15.60 3.23 21.40
CA GLU A 353 14.91 3.77 22.57
C GLU A 353 13.78 4.70 22.14
N LEU A 354 12.54 4.32 22.46
CA LEU A 354 11.35 5.14 22.20
C LEU A 354 11.23 6.24 23.27
N ASP A 355 10.92 7.46 22.83
CA ASP A 355 10.51 8.56 23.72
C ASP A 355 8.97 8.61 23.77
N ASP A 356 8.39 8.33 24.93
CA ASP A 356 6.93 8.27 25.11
C ASP A 356 6.22 9.60 24.84
N VAL A 357 6.89 10.73 25.08
CA VAL A 357 6.33 12.07 24.84
C VAL A 357 6.35 12.36 23.32
N ARG A 358 7.47 12.11 22.65
CA ARG A 358 7.58 12.29 21.19
C ARG A 358 6.70 11.30 20.45
N ASN A 359 6.44 10.12 21.01
CA ASN A 359 5.55 9.10 20.42
C ASN A 359 4.06 9.47 20.52
N ASP A 360 3.69 10.53 21.24
CA ASP A 360 2.31 11.03 21.30
C ASP A 360 1.97 11.91 20.09
N VAL A 361 2.10 11.32 18.91
CA VAL A 361 1.89 11.91 17.58
C VAL A 361 0.97 11.04 16.76
N ALA A 362 0.17 11.64 15.87
CA ALA A 362 -0.72 10.96 14.94
C ALA A 362 -0.76 11.68 13.60
N GLY A 363 -0.39 10.96 12.52
CA GLY A 363 -0.47 11.47 11.14
C GLY A 363 0.47 12.61 10.80
N GLU A 364 1.55 12.80 11.57
CA GLU A 364 2.53 13.86 11.37
C GLU A 364 3.96 13.28 11.37
N ASP A 365 4.86 13.95 10.67
CA ASP A 365 6.29 13.62 10.70
C ASP A 365 6.87 13.81 12.10
N ALA A 366 7.50 12.78 12.64
CA ALA A 366 8.14 12.87 13.93
C ALA A 366 9.31 11.90 14.09
N ILE A 367 10.39 12.33 14.70
CA ILE A 367 11.42 11.47 15.28
C ILE A 367 10.97 11.15 16.70
N ILE A 368 10.58 9.89 16.93
CA ILE A 368 9.99 9.42 18.18
C ILE A 368 10.97 8.63 19.07
N SER A 369 12.23 8.54 18.67
CA SER A 369 13.31 8.01 19.51
C SER A 369 13.91 9.07 20.43
N THR A 370 14.54 8.62 21.53
CA THR A 370 15.35 9.48 22.40
C THR A 370 16.60 9.97 21.66
N ASP A 371 17.26 11.01 22.19
CA ASP A 371 18.51 11.53 21.62
C ASP A 371 19.70 10.57 21.83
N THR A 372 19.56 9.59 22.73
CA THR A 372 20.58 8.57 23.02
C THR A 372 20.36 7.28 22.24
N SER A 373 19.24 7.15 21.54
CA SER A 373 18.92 5.98 20.72
C SER A 373 19.94 5.82 19.60
N LYS A 374 20.45 4.59 19.41
CA LYS A 374 21.36 4.29 18.29
C LYS A 374 20.63 4.11 16.97
N VAL A 375 19.39 3.67 17.03
CA VAL A 375 18.52 3.52 15.86
C VAL A 375 17.41 4.57 15.94
N ALA A 376 17.25 5.37 14.91
CA ALA A 376 16.17 6.33 14.85
C ALA A 376 14.82 5.62 14.68
N LEU A 377 13.83 5.98 15.50
CA LEU A 377 12.44 5.57 15.34
C LEU A 377 11.65 6.78 14.82
N LEU A 378 10.92 6.60 13.71
CA LEU A 378 10.21 7.68 13.05
C LEU A 378 8.75 7.32 12.80
N VAL A 379 7.89 8.32 12.88
CA VAL A 379 6.57 8.31 12.20
C VAL A 379 6.73 9.12 10.93
N VAL A 380 6.38 8.52 9.81
CA VAL A 380 6.48 9.13 8.48
C VAL A 380 5.19 8.83 7.72
N PRO A 381 4.24 9.77 7.64
CA PRO A 381 3.01 9.59 6.89
C PRO A 381 3.28 9.29 5.42
N THR A 382 2.67 8.21 4.91
CA THR A 382 2.78 7.87 3.50
C THR A 382 1.84 8.73 2.65
N ASN A 383 2.28 9.04 1.44
CA ASN A 383 1.47 9.72 0.44
C ASN A 383 1.67 9.06 -0.94
N GLU A 384 0.98 7.93 -1.12
CA GLU A 384 1.10 7.13 -2.35
C GLU A 384 0.61 7.89 -3.58
N GLU A 385 -0.44 8.70 -3.43
CA GLU A 385 -0.98 9.49 -4.53
C GLU A 385 0.01 10.58 -4.99
N LEU A 386 0.70 11.22 -4.05
CA LEU A 386 1.76 12.17 -4.39
C LEU A 386 2.95 11.48 -5.05
N ALA A 387 3.35 10.32 -4.56
CA ALA A 387 4.42 9.53 -5.17
C ALA A 387 4.08 9.14 -6.61
N ILE A 388 2.83 8.71 -6.87
CA ILE A 388 2.35 8.42 -8.23
C ILE A 388 2.37 9.68 -9.09
N ALA A 389 1.94 10.84 -8.56
CA ALA A 389 1.97 12.11 -9.29
C ALA A 389 3.40 12.53 -9.65
N ARG A 390 4.37 12.38 -8.73
CA ARG A 390 5.81 12.66 -8.98
C ARG A 390 6.37 11.77 -10.09
N GLU A 391 6.12 10.46 -10.05
CA GLU A 391 6.56 9.52 -11.10
C GLU A 391 5.88 9.82 -12.44
N THR A 392 4.60 10.20 -12.42
CA THR A 392 3.86 10.62 -13.62
C THR A 392 4.47 11.88 -14.23
N LYS A 393 4.71 12.92 -13.43
CA LYS A 393 5.37 14.18 -13.87
C LYS A 393 6.72 13.91 -14.52
N LYS A 394 7.52 13.07 -13.90
CA LYS A 394 8.88 12.72 -14.38
C LYS A 394 8.86 12.08 -15.77
N LEU A 395 7.86 11.24 -16.07
CA LEU A 395 7.78 10.56 -17.36
C LEU A 395 7.09 11.37 -18.45
N VAL A 396 6.20 12.29 -18.11
CA VAL A 396 5.37 13.07 -19.05
C VAL A 396 5.90 14.49 -19.21
N GLY A 397 6.60 14.99 -18.19
CA GLY A 397 7.13 16.37 -18.18
C GLY A 397 8.49 16.54 -18.87
N GLU A 398 9.09 15.43 -19.32
CA GLU A 398 10.27 15.42 -20.18
C GLU A 398 9.83 15.39 -21.66
#